data_d628040b1798c9fb6048006ad70a7184
#
_entry.id   d628040b1798c9fb6048006ad70a7184
#
_cell.length_a   1.000
_cell.length_b   1.000
_cell.length_c   1.000
_cell.angle_alpha   90.00
_cell.angle_beta   90.00
_cell.angle_gamma   90.00
#
_symmetry.space_group_name_H-M   'P 1'
#
loop_
_entity.id
_entity.type
_entity.pdbx_description
1 polymer ?
#
loop_
_entity_poly.entity_id
_entity_poly.type
_entity_poly.pdbx_seq_one_letter_code
_entity_poly.pdbx_strand_id
1 'polypeptide(L)'
;AQNAALERHLAEAQNAYNVSSNAFFWKITQPARVIADWIKMPLRKVAVFRLMNKGLRCLHENGWKYTWGKVKNKLKNRQDFSALANKPLFTEQELAEQRKYQFPKSIKFSIVVPLFNTPEKFLREMIQSVIDQTYANWELCLADGSDVEHGSVEKICRQYTKKESRIKYKKLEKNLGISGNTNACLEMVSGDYIGLFDHDDLLHPAALYEVMRAICEQGADFI
;
A
#
# COMPACT_ATOMS: atom_id res chain seq x y z
N ALA A 1 41.47 14.63 -10.16
CA ALA A 1 41.08 14.77 -11.58
C ALA A 1 40.59 13.43 -12.17
N GLN A 2 41.27 12.29 -11.91
CA GLN A 2 40.87 10.97 -12.43
C GLN A 2 39.53 10.46 -11.91
N ASN A 3 39.19 10.66 -10.63
CA ASN A 3 37.92 10.22 -10.04
C ASN A 3 36.72 10.98 -10.63
N ALA A 4 36.83 12.29 -10.89
CA ALA A 4 35.76 13.08 -11.50
C ALA A 4 35.51 12.71 -12.97
N ALA A 5 36.53 12.22 -13.70
CA ALA A 5 36.36 11.70 -15.05
C ALA A 5 35.61 10.35 -15.02
N LEU A 6 35.96 9.47 -14.07
CA LEU A 6 35.33 8.15 -13.90
C LEU A 6 33.86 8.29 -13.52
N GLU A 7 33.51 9.22 -12.62
CA GLU A 7 32.11 9.51 -12.23
C GLU A 7 31.28 10.04 -13.41
N ARG A 8 31.87 10.88 -14.27
CA ARG A 8 31.19 11.34 -15.49
C ARG A 8 30.93 10.20 -16.46
N HIS A 9 31.91 9.36 -16.72
CA HIS A 9 31.72 8.18 -17.59
C HIS A 9 30.71 7.19 -17.04
N LEU A 10 30.67 6.99 -15.72
CA LEU A 10 29.66 6.16 -15.06
C LEU A 10 28.25 6.77 -15.21
N ALA A 11 28.09 8.07 -15.02
CA ALA A 11 26.82 8.77 -15.19
C ALA A 11 26.34 8.77 -16.64
N GLU A 12 27.26 8.92 -17.62
CA GLU A 12 26.94 8.83 -19.05
C GLU A 12 26.55 7.40 -19.46
N ALA A 13 27.25 6.38 -18.97
CA ALA A 13 26.93 4.98 -19.21
C ALA A 13 25.57 4.60 -18.59
N GLN A 14 25.29 5.07 -17.38
CA GLN A 14 24.01 4.86 -16.70
C GLN A 14 22.85 5.54 -17.43
N ASN A 15 23.06 6.76 -17.94
CA ASN A 15 22.08 7.47 -18.75
C ASN A 15 21.84 6.78 -20.10
N ALA A 16 22.89 6.35 -20.79
CA ALA A 16 22.78 5.62 -22.04
C ALA A 16 22.07 4.28 -21.86
N TYR A 17 22.34 3.56 -20.77
CA TYR A 17 21.62 2.32 -20.42
C TYR A 17 20.14 2.58 -20.14
N ASN A 18 19.79 3.61 -19.35
CA ASN A 18 18.42 3.96 -19.03
C ASN A 18 17.63 4.43 -20.26
N VAL A 19 18.23 5.19 -21.16
CA VAL A 19 17.61 5.64 -22.42
C VAL A 19 17.43 4.46 -23.37
N SER A 20 18.41 3.58 -23.50
CA SER A 20 18.31 2.40 -24.39
C SER A 20 17.34 1.35 -23.86
N SER A 21 17.34 1.08 -22.55
CA SER A 21 16.44 0.12 -21.92
C SER A 21 14.99 0.62 -21.95
N ASN A 22 14.73 1.90 -21.69
CA ASN A 22 13.41 2.49 -21.80
C ASN A 22 12.91 2.55 -23.25
N ALA A 23 13.74 2.95 -24.21
CA ALA A 23 13.35 2.99 -25.62
C ALA A 23 13.12 1.60 -26.20
N PHE A 24 13.92 0.61 -25.83
CA PHE A 24 13.78 -0.78 -26.26
C PHE A 24 12.56 -1.44 -25.61
N PHE A 25 12.38 -1.28 -24.32
CA PHE A 25 11.21 -1.79 -23.58
C PHE A 25 9.89 -1.15 -24.06
N TRP A 26 9.88 0.16 -24.33
CA TRP A 26 8.70 0.87 -24.87
C TRP A 26 8.35 0.42 -26.29
N LYS A 27 9.33 0.25 -27.18
CA LYS A 27 9.07 -0.21 -28.55
C LYS A 27 8.60 -1.66 -28.62
N ILE A 28 9.03 -2.54 -27.71
CA ILE A 28 8.61 -3.94 -27.65
C ILE A 28 7.27 -4.10 -26.90
N THR A 29 7.02 -3.30 -25.85
CA THR A 29 5.81 -3.46 -25.03
C THR A 29 4.61 -2.66 -25.51
N GLN A 30 4.78 -1.63 -26.36
CA GLN A 30 3.66 -0.90 -26.96
C GLN A 30 2.75 -1.79 -27.82
N PRO A 31 3.25 -2.57 -28.78
CA PRO A 31 2.40 -3.51 -29.51
C PRO A 31 1.77 -4.57 -28.60
N ALA A 32 2.53 -5.04 -27.58
CA ALA A 32 2.03 -6.02 -26.64
C ALA A 32 0.92 -5.47 -25.72
N ARG A 33 0.94 -4.17 -25.37
CA ARG A 33 -0.13 -3.53 -24.60
C ARG A 33 -1.40 -3.33 -25.41
N VAL A 34 -1.28 -2.87 -26.66
CA VAL A 34 -2.42 -2.76 -27.57
C VAL A 34 -3.00 -4.15 -27.88
N ILE A 35 -2.14 -5.14 -28.09
CA ILE A 35 -2.55 -6.54 -28.24
C ILE A 35 -3.11 -7.10 -26.92
N ALA A 36 -2.56 -6.75 -25.76
CA ALA A 36 -3.08 -7.19 -24.47
C ALA A 36 -4.46 -6.58 -24.15
N ASP A 37 -4.73 -5.36 -24.53
CA ASP A 37 -6.07 -4.77 -24.37
C ASP A 37 -7.09 -5.35 -25.36
N TRP A 38 -6.66 -5.70 -26.57
CA TRP A 38 -7.46 -6.48 -27.51
C TRP A 38 -7.65 -7.94 -27.08
N ILE A 39 -6.67 -8.53 -26.41
CA ILE A 39 -6.67 -9.91 -25.90
C ILE A 39 -7.37 -10.01 -24.53
N LYS A 40 -7.53 -8.93 -23.75
CA LYS A 40 -8.26 -8.95 -22.47
C LYS A 40 -9.71 -9.40 -22.58
N MET A 41 -10.39 -9.14 -23.70
CA MET A 41 -11.73 -9.70 -23.95
C MET A 41 -11.72 -11.22 -24.15
N PRO A 42 -10.83 -11.86 -24.95
CA PRO A 42 -10.77 -13.30 -25.05
C PRO A 42 -10.07 -14.00 -23.88
N LEU A 43 -9.17 -13.33 -23.11
CA LEU A 43 -8.51 -13.94 -21.96
C LEU A 43 -9.48 -14.32 -20.83
N ARG A 44 -10.59 -13.60 -20.68
CA ARG A 44 -11.69 -14.05 -19.81
C ARG A 44 -12.29 -15.37 -20.29
N LYS A 45 -12.48 -15.54 -21.61
CA LYS A 45 -12.95 -16.79 -22.20
C LYS A 45 -11.90 -17.90 -22.11
N VAL A 46 -10.61 -17.58 -22.27
CA VAL A 46 -9.48 -18.52 -22.12
C VAL A 46 -9.29 -18.96 -20.67
N ALA A 47 -9.46 -18.06 -19.69
CA ALA A 47 -9.43 -18.42 -18.27
C ALA A 47 -10.59 -19.35 -17.90
N VAL A 48 -11.81 -19.06 -18.39
CA VAL A 48 -12.97 -19.94 -18.21
C VAL A 48 -12.74 -21.30 -18.89
N PHE A 49 -12.20 -21.29 -20.13
CA PHE A 49 -11.88 -22.52 -20.87
C PHE A 49 -10.77 -23.36 -20.16
N ARG A 50 -9.74 -22.72 -19.60
CA ARG A 50 -8.73 -23.39 -18.77
C ARG A 50 -9.32 -23.98 -17.50
N LEU A 51 -10.24 -23.27 -16.84
CA LEU A 51 -10.96 -23.76 -15.66
C LEU A 51 -11.86 -24.97 -16.00
N MET A 52 -12.58 -24.89 -17.12
CA MET A 52 -13.39 -26.00 -17.64
C MET A 52 -12.54 -27.23 -17.96
N ASN A 53 -11.44 -27.06 -18.69
CA ASN A 53 -10.51 -28.16 -19.00
C ASN A 53 -9.86 -28.77 -17.76
N LYS A 54 -9.52 -27.93 -16.76
CA LYS A 54 -9.02 -28.43 -15.46
C LYS A 54 -10.10 -29.22 -14.70
N GLY A 55 -11.35 -28.77 -14.75
CA GLY A 55 -12.50 -29.46 -14.18
C GLY A 55 -12.78 -30.79 -14.88
N LEU A 56 -12.80 -30.79 -16.22
CA LEU A 56 -13.01 -32.00 -17.02
C LEU A 56 -11.87 -33.02 -16.83
N ARG A 57 -10.62 -32.59 -16.78
CA ARG A 57 -9.48 -33.46 -16.49
C ARG A 57 -9.58 -34.07 -15.11
N CYS A 58 -9.91 -33.28 -14.09
CA CYS A 58 -10.11 -33.77 -12.72
C CYS A 58 -11.28 -34.77 -12.65
N LEU A 59 -12.33 -34.54 -13.43
CA LEU A 59 -13.48 -35.43 -13.53
C LEU A 59 -13.12 -36.80 -14.16
N HIS A 60 -12.31 -36.74 -15.22
CA HIS A 60 -11.86 -37.92 -15.95
C HIS A 60 -10.86 -38.76 -15.13
N GLU A 61 -9.95 -38.11 -14.42
CA GLU A 61 -8.89 -38.79 -13.64
C GLU A 61 -9.38 -39.33 -12.28
N ASN A 62 -10.30 -38.62 -11.62
CA ASN A 62 -10.66 -38.85 -10.22
C ASN A 62 -12.15 -39.11 -9.99
N GLY A 63 -12.96 -39.08 -11.04
CA GLY A 63 -14.39 -39.33 -11.00
C GLY A 63 -15.23 -38.21 -10.37
N TRP A 64 -16.56 -38.33 -10.56
CA TRP A 64 -17.53 -37.30 -10.17
C TRP A 64 -17.56 -36.97 -8.69
N LYS A 65 -17.55 -38.00 -7.82
CA LYS A 65 -17.63 -37.81 -6.36
C LYS A 65 -16.47 -36.98 -5.80
N TYR A 66 -15.26 -37.22 -6.28
CA TYR A 66 -14.04 -36.53 -5.85
C TYR A 66 -14.04 -35.08 -6.36
N THR A 67 -14.38 -34.89 -7.63
CA THR A 67 -14.43 -33.57 -8.27
C THR A 67 -15.48 -32.68 -7.62
N TRP A 68 -16.67 -33.22 -7.35
CA TRP A 68 -17.74 -32.52 -6.63
C TRP A 68 -17.38 -32.19 -5.19
N GLY A 69 -16.73 -33.12 -4.49
CA GLY A 69 -16.17 -32.87 -3.15
C GLY A 69 -15.19 -31.69 -3.11
N LYS A 70 -14.27 -31.63 -4.09
CA LYS A 70 -13.35 -30.49 -4.23
C LYS A 70 -14.05 -29.16 -4.52
N VAL A 71 -15.05 -29.18 -5.40
CA VAL A 71 -15.85 -27.98 -5.72
C VAL A 71 -16.63 -27.52 -4.49
N LYS A 72 -17.30 -28.46 -3.79
CA LYS A 72 -18.06 -28.19 -2.57
C LYS A 72 -17.18 -27.63 -1.45
N ASN A 73 -16.01 -28.22 -1.23
CA ASN A 73 -15.05 -27.72 -0.24
C ASN A 73 -14.49 -26.34 -0.60
N LYS A 74 -14.24 -26.08 -1.89
CA LYS A 74 -13.77 -24.76 -2.35
C LYS A 74 -14.84 -23.69 -2.22
N LEU A 75 -16.11 -24.04 -2.47
CA LEU A 75 -17.26 -23.15 -2.26
C LEU A 75 -17.51 -22.90 -0.77
N LYS A 76 -17.43 -23.95 0.06
CA LYS A 76 -17.55 -23.84 1.52
C LYS A 76 -16.45 -22.95 2.09
N ASN A 77 -15.17 -23.21 1.74
CA ASN A 77 -14.04 -22.37 2.17
C ASN A 77 -14.19 -20.91 1.72
N ARG A 78 -14.82 -20.66 0.54
CA ARG A 78 -15.05 -19.30 0.05
C ARG A 78 -16.18 -18.62 0.82
N GLN A 79 -17.21 -19.35 1.27
CA GLN A 79 -18.26 -18.82 2.13
C GLN A 79 -17.74 -18.56 3.54
N ASP A 80 -16.94 -19.48 4.10
CA ASP A 80 -16.30 -19.31 5.41
C ASP A 80 -15.32 -18.13 5.40
N PHE A 81 -14.56 -17.93 4.30
CA PHE A 81 -13.66 -16.78 4.14
C PHE A 81 -14.42 -15.45 3.98
N SER A 82 -15.56 -15.44 3.27
CA SER A 82 -16.39 -14.23 3.16
C SER A 82 -17.12 -13.90 4.47
N ALA A 83 -17.49 -14.91 5.25
CA ALA A 83 -18.09 -14.73 6.58
C ALA A 83 -17.06 -14.23 7.60
N LEU A 84 -15.80 -14.69 7.51
CA LEU A 84 -14.68 -14.18 8.31
C LEU A 84 -14.28 -12.76 7.90
N ALA A 85 -14.27 -12.46 6.59
CA ALA A 85 -13.95 -11.13 6.09
C ALA A 85 -15.00 -10.06 6.46
N ASN A 86 -16.23 -10.48 6.70
CA ASN A 86 -17.32 -9.59 7.09
C ASN A 86 -17.50 -9.47 8.63
N LYS A 87 -16.77 -10.27 9.42
CA LYS A 87 -16.80 -10.12 10.86
C LYS A 87 -15.80 -9.03 11.27
N PRO A 88 -16.22 -7.97 11.97
CA PRO A 88 -15.27 -6.98 12.44
C PRO A 88 -14.26 -7.67 13.37
N LEU A 89 -12.97 -7.39 13.17
CA LEU A 89 -11.87 -7.93 13.98
C LEU A 89 -12.02 -7.55 15.45
N PHE A 90 -12.60 -6.37 15.70
CA PHE A 90 -12.88 -5.84 17.04
C PHE A 90 -14.27 -5.21 17.06
N THR A 91 -14.95 -5.34 18.19
CA THR A 91 -16.22 -4.65 18.46
C THR A 91 -15.95 -3.19 18.83
N GLU A 92 -16.94 -2.33 18.73
CA GLU A 92 -16.83 -0.93 19.17
C GLU A 92 -16.50 -0.80 20.67
N GLN A 93 -16.93 -1.76 21.48
CA GLN A 93 -16.61 -1.80 22.92
C GLN A 93 -15.11 -2.07 23.12
N GLU A 94 -14.55 -3.06 22.42
CA GLU A 94 -13.12 -3.37 22.46
C GLU A 94 -12.26 -2.18 21.96
N LEU A 95 -12.67 -1.51 20.89
CA LEU A 95 -11.99 -0.30 20.41
C LEU A 95 -12.09 0.85 21.43
N ALA A 96 -13.20 0.98 22.12
CA ALA A 96 -13.36 1.98 23.20
C ALA A 96 -12.49 1.68 24.42
N GLU A 97 -12.30 0.41 24.76
CA GLU A 97 -11.38 -0.05 25.81
C GLU A 97 -9.94 0.19 25.42
N GLN A 98 -9.55 -0.12 24.17
CA GLN A 98 -8.20 0.16 23.65
C GLN A 98 -7.84 1.64 23.78
N ARG A 99 -8.77 2.57 23.48
CA ARG A 99 -8.53 4.02 23.62
C ARG A 99 -8.24 4.45 25.07
N LYS A 100 -8.70 3.70 26.06
CA LYS A 100 -8.50 3.99 27.49
C LYS A 100 -7.28 3.28 28.06
N TYR A 101 -6.78 2.26 27.36
CA TYR A 101 -5.68 1.45 27.84
C TYR A 101 -4.37 2.23 27.86
N GLN A 102 -3.65 2.15 28.98
CA GLN A 102 -2.35 2.78 29.14
C GLN A 102 -1.25 1.72 29.09
N PHE A 103 -0.40 1.81 28.11
CA PHE A 103 0.74 0.94 27.99
C PHE A 103 1.84 1.32 28.99
N PRO A 104 2.65 0.36 29.46
CA PRO A 104 3.76 0.64 30.40
C PRO A 104 4.89 1.46 29.76
N LYS A 105 4.94 1.50 28.42
CA LYS A 105 5.88 2.31 27.64
C LYS A 105 5.10 3.28 26.75
N SER A 106 5.64 4.48 26.57
CA SER A 106 5.09 5.45 25.61
C SER A 106 6.00 5.50 24.40
N ILE A 107 5.59 4.84 23.32
CA ILE A 107 6.32 4.77 22.05
C ILE A 107 5.57 5.60 21.02
N LYS A 108 6.27 6.46 20.30
CA LYS A 108 5.71 7.28 19.23
C LYS A 108 5.91 6.63 17.88
N PHE A 109 4.81 6.46 17.13
CA PHE A 109 4.85 5.97 15.76
C PHE A 109 4.87 7.12 14.76
N SER A 110 5.79 7.09 13.80
CA SER A 110 5.80 7.98 12.64
C SER A 110 5.27 7.21 11.42
N ILE A 111 4.07 7.55 10.97
CA ILE A 111 3.48 6.98 9.76
C ILE A 111 3.92 7.82 8.57
N VAL A 112 4.57 7.20 7.60
CA VAL A 112 5.21 7.84 6.47
C VAL A 112 4.42 7.52 5.20
N VAL A 113 3.88 8.55 4.55
CA VAL A 113 3.04 8.42 3.36
C VAL A 113 3.53 9.34 2.25
N PRO A 114 4.19 8.80 1.21
CA PRO A 114 4.51 9.56 0.02
C PRO A 114 3.25 9.78 -0.83
N LEU A 115 3.00 11.02 -1.25
CA LEU A 115 1.84 11.40 -2.06
C LEU A 115 2.26 11.75 -3.48
N PHE A 116 1.48 11.27 -4.45
CA PHE A 116 1.58 11.69 -5.85
C PHE A 116 0.23 11.54 -6.55
N ASN A 117 -0.38 12.67 -6.93
CA ASN A 117 -1.64 12.74 -7.67
C ASN A 117 -2.78 11.91 -7.03
N THR A 118 -2.80 11.85 -5.70
CA THR A 118 -3.73 11.01 -4.95
C THR A 118 -5.16 11.52 -5.12
N PRO A 119 -6.12 10.68 -5.54
CA PRO A 119 -7.52 11.06 -5.62
C PRO A 119 -8.04 11.52 -4.25
N GLU A 120 -8.83 12.60 -4.24
CA GLU A 120 -9.34 13.24 -3.03
C GLU A 120 -10.01 12.25 -2.05
N LYS A 121 -10.83 11.34 -2.59
CA LYS A 121 -11.52 10.34 -1.79
C LYS A 121 -10.54 9.48 -0.99
N PHE A 122 -9.56 8.89 -1.66
CA PHE A 122 -8.58 8.01 -1.02
C PHE A 122 -7.71 8.76 -0.02
N LEU A 123 -7.26 9.97 -0.38
CA LEU A 123 -6.47 10.80 0.52
C LEU A 123 -7.21 11.11 1.83
N ARG A 124 -8.50 11.46 1.76
CA ARG A 124 -9.31 11.74 2.95
C ARG A 124 -9.56 10.48 3.78
N GLU A 125 -9.89 9.38 3.13
CA GLU A 125 -10.13 8.09 3.80
C GLU A 125 -8.84 7.59 4.49
N MET A 126 -7.70 7.67 3.83
CA MET A 126 -6.39 7.32 4.37
C MET A 126 -6.05 8.16 5.61
N ILE A 127 -6.12 9.51 5.51
CA ILE A 127 -5.82 10.39 6.64
C ILE A 127 -6.77 10.11 7.81
N GLN A 128 -8.07 9.92 7.53
CA GLN A 128 -9.06 9.62 8.56
C GLN A 128 -8.77 8.30 9.27
N SER A 129 -8.34 7.27 8.53
CA SER A 129 -8.00 5.96 9.10
C SER A 129 -6.82 6.04 10.10
N VAL A 130 -5.90 6.98 9.90
CA VAL A 130 -4.81 7.26 10.86
C VAL A 130 -5.33 8.06 12.06
N ILE A 131 -6.22 9.02 11.85
CA ILE A 131 -6.82 9.81 12.95
C ILE A 131 -7.64 8.90 13.87
N ASP A 132 -8.33 7.90 13.31
CA ASP A 132 -9.22 6.98 14.04
C ASP A 132 -8.47 5.91 14.84
N GLN A 133 -7.14 5.87 14.82
CA GLN A 133 -6.36 4.90 15.57
C GLN A 133 -6.68 4.95 17.07
N THR A 134 -6.83 3.77 17.69
CA THR A 134 -7.10 3.65 19.13
C THR A 134 -5.88 3.98 19.98
N TYR A 135 -4.67 3.79 19.48
CA TYR A 135 -3.44 4.27 20.10
C TYR A 135 -3.13 5.69 19.64
N ALA A 136 -2.99 6.62 20.60
CA ALA A 136 -2.98 8.05 20.30
C ALA A 136 -1.59 8.65 20.01
N ASN A 137 -0.50 7.97 20.40
CA ASN A 137 0.86 8.51 20.29
C ASN A 137 1.49 8.22 18.92
N TRP A 138 1.02 8.94 17.92
CA TRP A 138 1.50 8.84 16.54
C TRP A 138 1.67 10.22 15.90
N GLU A 139 2.39 10.27 14.82
CA GLU A 139 2.43 11.38 13.87
C GLU A 139 2.29 10.86 12.44
N LEU A 140 1.73 11.67 11.55
CA LEU A 140 1.56 11.37 10.14
C LEU A 140 2.43 12.33 9.33
N CYS A 141 3.40 11.80 8.57
CA CYS A 141 4.33 12.54 7.76
C CYS A 141 3.97 12.39 6.27
N LEU A 142 3.49 13.47 5.65
CA LEU A 142 3.02 13.52 4.26
C LEU A 142 4.00 14.34 3.41
N ALA A 143 4.63 13.73 2.39
CA ALA A 143 5.43 14.44 1.40
C ALA A 143 4.75 14.35 0.03
N ASP A 144 4.38 15.50 -0.52
CA ASP A 144 3.53 15.62 -1.70
C ASP A 144 4.33 16.07 -2.93
N GLY A 145 4.55 15.11 -3.85
CA GLY A 145 5.15 15.34 -5.17
C GLY A 145 4.13 15.59 -6.28
N SER A 146 2.85 15.83 -5.96
CA SER A 146 1.79 15.98 -6.96
C SER A 146 2.01 17.17 -7.88
N ASP A 147 1.51 17.03 -9.11
CA ASP A 147 1.55 18.06 -10.15
C ASP A 147 0.65 19.26 -9.81
N VAL A 148 0.82 20.36 -10.52
CA VAL A 148 0.01 21.58 -10.37
C VAL A 148 -1.48 21.31 -10.66
N GLU A 149 -1.78 20.41 -11.59
CA GLU A 149 -3.14 20.01 -11.93
C GLU A 149 -3.87 19.30 -10.78
N HIS A 150 -3.10 18.70 -9.84
CA HIS A 150 -3.60 17.99 -8.66
C HIS A 150 -3.48 18.83 -7.37
N GLY A 151 -3.63 20.14 -7.46
CA GLY A 151 -3.55 21.07 -6.32
C GLY A 151 -4.58 20.82 -5.20
N SER A 152 -5.58 19.95 -5.43
CA SER A 152 -6.50 19.48 -4.41
C SER A 152 -5.79 18.70 -3.30
N VAL A 153 -4.71 17.96 -3.61
CA VAL A 153 -3.91 17.20 -2.63
C VAL A 153 -3.33 18.14 -1.58
N GLU A 154 -2.63 19.19 -2.02
CA GLU A 154 -2.08 20.20 -1.11
C GLU A 154 -3.17 20.86 -0.26
N LYS A 155 -4.28 21.27 -0.88
CA LYS A 155 -5.40 21.92 -0.19
C LYS A 155 -5.97 21.03 0.93
N ILE A 156 -6.16 19.75 0.66
CA ILE A 156 -6.66 18.77 1.63
C ILE A 156 -5.64 18.60 2.77
N CYS A 157 -4.38 18.34 2.46
CA CYS A 157 -3.35 18.15 3.48
C CYS A 157 -3.25 19.38 4.40
N ARG A 158 -3.25 20.59 3.84
CA ARG A 158 -3.24 21.83 4.64
C ARG A 158 -4.52 22.03 5.48
N GLN A 159 -5.66 21.50 5.06
CA GLN A 159 -6.88 21.52 5.88
C GLN A 159 -6.74 20.61 7.11
N TYR A 160 -6.15 19.42 6.92
CA TYR A 160 -5.95 18.47 8.02
C TYR A 160 -4.85 18.92 8.99
N THR A 161 -3.74 19.47 8.52
CA THR A 161 -2.67 19.99 9.40
C THR A 161 -3.14 21.14 10.30
N LYS A 162 -4.16 21.91 9.88
CA LYS A 162 -4.76 22.98 10.73
C LYS A 162 -5.64 22.41 11.84
N LYS A 163 -6.20 21.20 11.67
CA LYS A 163 -7.14 20.59 12.62
C LYS A 163 -6.46 19.59 13.54
N GLU A 164 -5.40 18.96 13.05
CA GLU A 164 -4.69 17.87 13.74
C GLU A 164 -3.18 18.16 13.75
N SER A 165 -2.66 18.54 14.89
CA SER A 165 -1.26 18.94 15.06
C SER A 165 -0.25 17.80 14.86
N ARG A 166 -0.70 16.55 14.95
CA ARG A 166 0.12 15.36 14.72
C ARG A 166 0.39 15.09 13.24
N ILE A 167 -0.26 15.83 12.33
CA ILE A 167 -0.05 15.69 10.88
C ILE A 167 0.97 16.72 10.42
N LYS A 168 2.05 16.23 9.83
CA LYS A 168 3.10 17.02 9.18
C LYS A 168 2.97 16.92 7.67
N TYR A 169 3.11 18.03 6.97
CA TYR A 169 2.99 18.08 5.52
C TYR A 169 4.12 18.89 4.90
N LYS A 170 4.72 18.34 3.85
CA LYS A 170 5.74 18.99 3.04
C LYS A 170 5.36 18.90 1.56
N LYS A 171 5.17 20.06 0.89
CA LYS A 171 5.07 20.11 -0.56
C LYS A 171 6.46 20.02 -1.15
N LEU A 172 6.65 19.13 -2.12
CA LEU A 172 7.89 18.99 -2.89
C LEU A 172 7.81 19.84 -4.15
N GLU A 173 8.95 20.35 -4.61
CA GLU A 173 9.05 21.15 -5.86
C GLU A 173 8.72 20.31 -7.09
N LYS A 174 8.99 19.00 -7.03
CA LYS A 174 8.72 18.03 -8.10
C LYS A 174 8.53 16.64 -7.51
N ASN A 175 7.95 15.75 -8.29
CA ASN A 175 7.92 14.33 -7.96
C ASN A 175 9.32 13.72 -8.01
N LEU A 176 9.77 13.17 -6.90
CA LEU A 176 11.07 12.49 -6.76
C LEU A 176 10.96 10.97 -6.93
N GLY A 177 9.78 10.48 -7.33
CA GLY A 177 9.44 9.05 -7.37
C GLY A 177 9.15 8.49 -5.97
N ILE A 178 8.78 7.20 -5.90
CA ILE A 178 8.37 6.56 -4.65
C ILE A 178 9.45 6.73 -3.57
N SER A 179 10.67 6.30 -3.85
CA SER A 179 11.77 6.35 -2.88
C SER A 179 12.13 7.78 -2.47
N GLY A 180 12.17 8.74 -3.42
CA GLY A 180 12.50 10.12 -3.12
C GLY A 180 11.42 10.82 -2.29
N ASN A 181 10.15 10.59 -2.59
CA ASN A 181 9.04 11.13 -1.81
C ASN A 181 9.00 10.49 -0.41
N THR A 182 9.28 9.18 -0.30
CA THR A 182 9.41 8.51 1.00
C THR A 182 10.55 9.09 1.83
N ASN A 183 11.73 9.31 1.23
CA ASN A 183 12.86 9.93 1.92
C ASN A 183 12.51 11.35 2.42
N ALA A 184 11.75 12.12 1.65
CA ALA A 184 11.28 13.43 2.08
C ALA A 184 10.29 13.36 3.27
N CYS A 185 9.52 12.27 3.39
CA CYS A 185 8.73 12.00 4.59
C CYS A 185 9.64 11.67 5.79
N LEU A 186 10.67 10.85 5.58
CA LEU A 186 11.60 10.44 6.65
C LEU A 186 12.34 11.63 7.29
N GLU A 187 12.56 12.72 6.54
CA GLU A 187 13.12 13.96 7.10
C GLU A 187 12.23 14.62 8.17
N MET A 188 10.94 14.32 8.21
CA MET A 188 9.97 14.86 9.17
C MET A 188 9.74 13.96 10.38
N VAL A 189 10.26 12.74 10.36
CA VAL A 189 10.05 11.72 11.40
C VAL A 189 10.65 12.14 12.72
N SER A 190 9.92 11.93 13.81
CA SER A 190 10.40 12.15 15.19
C SER A 190 9.93 11.07 16.17
N GLY A 191 9.35 9.98 15.66
CA GLY A 191 8.91 8.85 16.47
C GLY A 191 10.00 7.78 16.64
N ASP A 192 9.73 6.85 17.53
CA ASP A 192 10.60 5.73 17.87
C ASP A 192 10.54 4.61 16.83
N TYR A 193 9.37 4.46 16.20
CA TYR A 193 9.10 3.47 15.15
C TYR A 193 8.53 4.15 13.91
N ILE A 194 8.86 3.60 12.74
CA ILE A 194 8.40 4.09 11.44
C ILE A 194 7.49 3.07 10.80
N GLY A 195 6.28 3.49 10.42
CA GLY A 195 5.35 2.74 9.60
C GLY A 195 5.35 3.28 8.18
N LEU A 196 5.70 2.46 7.20
CA LEU A 196 5.54 2.79 5.78
C LEU A 196 4.10 2.48 5.38
N PHE A 197 3.42 3.43 4.75
CA PHE A 197 2.01 3.31 4.44
C PHE A 197 1.69 3.96 3.09
N ASP A 198 0.83 3.33 2.30
CA ASP A 198 0.46 3.82 0.98
C ASP A 198 -0.73 4.78 1.03
N HIS A 199 -0.77 5.72 0.09
CA HIS A 199 -1.75 6.82 0.09
C HIS A 199 -3.18 6.42 -0.30
N ASP A 200 -3.40 5.20 -0.75
CA ASP A 200 -4.67 4.60 -1.19
C ASP A 200 -5.14 3.44 -0.30
N ASP A 201 -4.38 3.13 0.75
CA ASP A 201 -4.72 2.12 1.74
C ASP A 201 -5.45 2.70 2.98
N LEU A 202 -6.05 1.80 3.77
CA LEU A 202 -6.74 2.12 5.02
C LEU A 202 -6.11 1.35 6.18
N LEU A 203 -5.80 2.07 7.25
CA LEU A 203 -5.29 1.49 8.47
C LEU A 203 -6.45 1.07 9.38
N HIS A 204 -6.48 -0.19 9.82
CA HIS A 204 -7.50 -0.63 10.78
C HIS A 204 -7.40 0.16 12.09
N PRO A 205 -8.50 0.58 12.73
CA PRO A 205 -8.46 1.42 13.95
C PRO A 205 -7.60 0.87 15.09
N ALA A 206 -7.49 -0.44 15.24
CA ALA A 206 -6.67 -1.09 16.25
C ALA A 206 -5.21 -1.34 15.83
N ALA A 207 -4.78 -0.96 14.62
CA ALA A 207 -3.49 -1.38 14.08
C ALA A 207 -2.32 -0.93 14.98
N LEU A 208 -2.23 0.35 15.31
CA LEU A 208 -1.14 0.85 16.17
C LEU A 208 -1.22 0.31 17.59
N TYR A 209 -2.42 0.03 18.09
CA TYR A 209 -2.59 -0.60 19.40
C TYR A 209 -2.02 -2.02 19.42
N GLU A 210 -2.31 -2.83 18.39
CA GLU A 210 -1.80 -4.19 18.29
C GLU A 210 -0.28 -4.22 18.08
N VAL A 211 0.27 -3.30 17.29
CA VAL A 211 1.71 -3.12 17.13
C VAL A 211 2.35 -2.77 18.50
N MET A 212 1.77 -1.81 19.23
CA MET A 212 2.25 -1.42 20.56
C MET A 212 2.19 -2.58 21.57
N ARG A 213 1.13 -3.39 21.49
CA ARG A 213 0.99 -4.60 22.30
C ARG A 213 2.12 -5.61 22.01
N ALA A 214 2.38 -5.88 20.72
CA ALA A 214 3.46 -6.78 20.32
C ALA A 214 4.85 -6.29 20.78
N ILE A 215 5.11 -4.98 20.70
CA ILE A 215 6.36 -4.39 21.24
C ILE A 215 6.48 -4.61 22.75
N CYS A 216 5.38 -4.40 23.49
CA CYS A 216 5.41 -4.54 24.95
C CYS A 216 5.55 -6.00 25.40
N GLU A 217 4.86 -6.94 24.73
CA GLU A 217 4.81 -8.35 25.09
C GLU A 217 6.04 -9.13 24.60
N GLN A 218 6.55 -8.80 23.40
CA GLN A 218 7.56 -9.59 22.70
C GLN A 218 8.90 -8.86 22.55
N GLY A 219 8.96 -7.56 22.83
CA GLY A 219 10.15 -6.74 22.60
C GLY A 219 10.50 -6.62 21.11
N ALA A 220 9.48 -6.61 20.24
CA ALA A 220 9.69 -6.62 18.80
C ALA A 220 10.25 -5.29 18.31
N ASP A 221 11.33 -5.33 17.52
CA ASP A 221 11.93 -4.18 16.85
C ASP A 221 11.44 -4.02 15.41
N PHE A 222 10.86 -5.08 14.85
CA PHE A 222 10.28 -5.13 13.51
C PHE A 222 8.96 -5.92 13.54
N ILE A 223 7.89 -5.34 12.93
CA ILE A 223 6.54 -5.89 12.94
C ILE A 223 5.91 -5.76 11.55
#